data_7bd49c6baa8590ba65c8fe4af3fbefcc
#
_entry.id   7bd49c6baa8590ba65c8fe4af3fbefcc
#
_cell.length_a   1.000
_cell.length_b   1.000
_cell.length_c   1.000
_cell.angle_alpha   90.00
_cell.angle_beta   90.00
_cell.angle_gamma   90.00
#
_symmetry.space_group_name_H-M   'P 1'
#
loop_
_entity.id
_entity.type
_entity.pdbx_description
1 polymer ?
#
loop_
_entity_poly.entity_id
_entity_poly.type
_entity_poly.pdbx_seq_one_letter_code
_entity_poly.pdbx_strand_id
1 'polypeptide(L)'
;MFFRQKQSRKKVSAARTFCAAALVFPGLTQYSKVRKTQTEFFTGVYTVDITLQDFERAQQRLKGVLHHTELDLSATFSAMTGGNIYLKYENSQKTGSFKIRGASNKIAALVERGETGAVVASSAGNHAQGVAYAAHRFGIPATIVMPKTAPIAKAKAT
;
A
#
# COMPACT_ATOMS: atom_id res chain seq x y z
N MET A 1 12.81 -7.61 1.88
CA MET A 1 11.87 -8.45 1.11
C MET A 1 12.69 -9.21 0.09
N PHE A 2 12.75 -10.52 0.21
CA PHE A 2 13.57 -11.38 -0.65
C PHE A 2 12.69 -11.99 -1.73
N PHE A 3 13.08 -11.87 -3.00
CA PHE A 3 12.43 -12.57 -4.11
C PHE A 3 13.39 -13.63 -4.66
N ARG A 4 12.94 -14.87 -4.67
CA ARG A 4 13.64 -15.99 -5.30
C ARG A 4 13.02 -16.22 -6.67
N GLN A 5 13.76 -15.98 -7.75
CA GLN A 5 13.35 -16.37 -9.08
C GLN A 5 13.58 -17.88 -9.27
N LYS A 6 12.51 -18.66 -9.17
CA LYS A 6 12.49 -20.06 -9.60
C LYS A 6 11.62 -20.12 -10.84
N GLN A 7 12.22 -20.44 -11.98
CA GLN A 7 11.46 -20.82 -13.18
C GLN A 7 10.71 -22.11 -12.89
N SER A 8 9.49 -22.01 -12.44
CA SER A 8 8.48 -23.06 -12.58
C SER A 8 7.10 -22.45 -12.39
N ARG A 9 6.22 -22.67 -13.36
CA ARG A 9 4.80 -22.31 -13.29
C ARG A 9 4.13 -23.09 -12.15
N LYS A 10 4.14 -22.53 -10.92
CA LYS A 10 3.25 -22.99 -9.84
C LYS A 10 2.52 -21.78 -9.29
N LYS A 11 1.21 -21.92 -9.15
CA LYS A 11 0.28 -20.95 -8.58
C LYS A 11 0.85 -20.40 -7.28
N VAL A 12 1.13 -19.09 -7.24
CA VAL A 12 1.57 -18.40 -6.03
C VAL A 12 0.34 -18.25 -5.13
N SER A 13 0.33 -18.98 -4.02
CA SER A 13 -0.63 -18.78 -2.94
C SER A 13 -0.42 -17.37 -2.38
N ALA A 14 -1.43 -16.50 -2.51
CA ALA A 14 -1.39 -15.14 -2.02
C ALA A 14 -1.29 -15.12 -0.50
N ALA A 15 -0.14 -14.69 0.02
CA ALA A 15 0.00 -14.35 1.42
C ALA A 15 -0.93 -13.16 1.73
N ARG A 16 -1.85 -13.36 2.68
CA ARG A 16 -2.80 -12.35 3.15
C ARG A 16 -2.05 -11.23 3.85
N THR A 17 -1.80 -10.13 3.17
CA THR A 17 -1.38 -8.90 3.82
C THR A 17 -2.64 -8.06 4.03
N PHE A 18 -3.11 -7.95 5.27
CA PHE A 18 -4.15 -7.00 5.64
C PHE A 18 -3.61 -5.59 5.44
N CYS A 19 -3.93 -5.00 4.30
CA CYS A 19 -3.76 -3.57 4.11
C CYS A 19 -4.98 -2.90 4.75
N ALA A 20 -4.78 -2.14 5.84
CA ALA A 20 -5.85 -1.32 6.40
C ALA A 20 -6.40 -0.43 5.27
N ALA A 21 -7.65 -0.63 4.90
CA ALA A 21 -8.29 0.10 3.82
C ALA A 21 -8.42 1.58 4.20
N ALA A 22 -7.96 2.46 3.33
CA ALA A 22 -8.37 3.86 3.39
C ALA A 22 -9.85 3.93 2.99
N LEU A 23 -10.71 4.35 3.92
CA LEU A 23 -12.14 4.57 3.65
C LEU A 23 -12.33 6.02 3.18
N VAL A 24 -12.96 6.19 2.03
CA VAL A 24 -13.40 7.50 1.53
C VAL A 24 -14.86 7.68 1.94
N PHE A 25 -15.15 8.76 2.66
CA PHE A 25 -16.52 9.10 3.05
C PHE A 25 -17.01 10.26 2.17
N PRO A 26 -17.94 10.03 1.24
CA PRO A 26 -18.74 11.12 0.68
C PRO A 26 -19.82 11.47 1.70
N GLY A 27 -19.79 12.68 2.27
CA GLY A 27 -20.81 13.31 3.10
C GLY A 27 -21.55 12.43 4.12
N LEU A 28 -21.63 12.86 5.36
CA LEU A 28 -22.19 12.19 6.55
C LEU A 28 -23.69 11.72 6.44
N THR A 29 -24.31 11.78 5.29
CA THR A 29 -25.76 11.51 5.13
C THR A 29 -26.13 10.14 4.54
N GLN A 30 -25.18 9.24 4.26
CA GLN A 30 -25.49 7.91 3.70
C GLN A 30 -25.04 6.70 4.55
N TYR A 31 -25.05 6.84 5.87
CA TYR A 31 -24.75 5.70 6.76
C TYR A 31 -25.87 4.64 6.84
N SER A 32 -27.03 4.85 6.20
CA SER A 32 -28.19 3.97 6.34
C SER A 32 -28.26 2.80 5.36
N LYS A 33 -27.32 2.63 4.43
CA LYS A 33 -27.39 1.58 3.38
C LYS A 33 -26.33 0.50 3.40
N VAL A 34 -25.45 0.43 4.40
CA VAL A 34 -24.52 -0.71 4.54
C VAL A 34 -24.98 -1.62 5.69
N ARG A 35 -26.22 -2.13 5.58
CA ARG A 35 -26.61 -3.36 6.30
C ARG A 35 -26.40 -4.55 5.35
N LYS A 36 -25.14 -4.91 5.09
CA LYS A 36 -24.83 -6.31 4.79
C LYS A 36 -24.60 -6.99 6.12
N THR A 37 -25.41 -8.00 6.42
CA THR A 37 -25.37 -8.75 7.66
C THR A 37 -23.96 -9.28 7.91
N GLN A 38 -23.50 -9.23 9.17
CA GLN A 38 -22.19 -9.70 9.62
C GLN A 38 -21.81 -11.11 9.13
N THR A 39 -22.76 -11.91 8.75
CA THR A 39 -22.61 -13.28 8.23
C THR A 39 -22.04 -13.35 6.82
N GLU A 40 -22.25 -12.36 5.95
CA GLU A 40 -21.71 -12.35 4.59
C GLU A 40 -20.23 -11.98 4.54
N PHE A 41 -19.68 -11.39 5.60
CA PHE A 41 -18.25 -11.06 5.69
C PHE A 41 -17.34 -12.27 5.91
N PHE A 42 -17.87 -13.39 6.40
CA PHE A 42 -17.07 -14.55 6.80
C PHE A 42 -17.04 -15.70 5.78
N THR A 43 -17.92 -15.73 4.80
CA THR A 43 -18.04 -16.84 3.85
C THR A 43 -17.61 -16.52 2.42
N GLY A 44 -17.37 -15.27 2.11
CA GLY A 44 -16.88 -14.84 0.79
C GLY A 44 -15.36 -14.95 0.68
N VAL A 45 -14.84 -15.98 0.05
CA VAL A 45 -13.47 -15.96 -0.49
C VAL A 45 -13.44 -14.97 -1.64
N TYR A 46 -13.12 -13.71 -1.36
CA TYR A 46 -12.85 -12.74 -2.42
C TYR A 46 -11.51 -13.09 -3.05
N THR A 47 -11.54 -13.81 -4.15
CA THR A 47 -10.38 -13.92 -5.05
C THR A 47 -10.25 -12.58 -5.77
N VAL A 48 -9.24 -11.82 -5.41
CA VAL A 48 -8.86 -10.64 -6.20
C VAL A 48 -7.91 -11.14 -7.28
N ASP A 49 -8.37 -11.21 -8.50
CA ASP A 49 -7.53 -11.50 -9.65
C ASP A 49 -6.72 -10.26 -10.00
N ILE A 50 -5.46 -10.23 -9.54
CA ILE A 50 -4.50 -9.18 -9.88
C ILE A 50 -3.81 -9.57 -11.17
N THR A 51 -3.95 -8.75 -12.19
CA THR A 51 -3.36 -8.94 -13.52
C THR A 51 -2.06 -8.12 -13.69
N LEU A 52 -1.28 -8.45 -14.72
CA LEU A 52 -0.11 -7.63 -15.08
C LEU A 52 -0.51 -6.18 -15.38
N GLN A 53 -1.64 -5.99 -16.04
CA GLN A 53 -2.17 -4.66 -16.36
C GLN A 53 -2.45 -3.80 -15.11
N ASP A 54 -2.80 -4.42 -13.97
CA ASP A 54 -2.97 -3.69 -12.71
C ASP A 54 -1.65 -3.12 -12.21
N PHE A 55 -0.56 -3.87 -12.36
CA PHE A 55 0.79 -3.39 -12.04
C PHE A 55 1.25 -2.29 -12.99
N GLU A 56 1.01 -2.43 -14.28
CA GLU A 56 1.35 -1.42 -15.28
C GLU A 56 0.60 -0.11 -15.03
N ARG A 57 -0.71 -0.15 -14.76
CA ARG A 57 -1.50 1.02 -14.35
C ARG A 57 -0.95 1.66 -13.07
N ALA A 58 -0.62 0.85 -12.07
CA ALA A 58 -0.02 1.35 -10.84
C ALA A 58 1.34 2.01 -11.11
N GLN A 59 2.16 1.45 -11.98
CA GLN A 59 3.45 2.02 -12.37
C GLN A 59 3.28 3.40 -13.02
N GLN A 60 2.31 3.56 -13.92
CA GLN A 60 2.02 4.84 -14.55
C GLN A 60 1.57 5.90 -13.54
N ARG A 61 0.66 5.55 -12.62
CA ARG A 61 0.20 6.46 -11.55
C ARG A 61 1.34 6.93 -10.64
N LEU A 62 2.31 6.07 -10.42
CA LEU A 62 3.43 6.31 -9.50
C LEU A 62 4.62 7.02 -10.16
N LYS A 63 4.59 7.19 -11.48
CA LYS A 63 5.65 7.88 -12.23
C LYS A 63 5.80 9.33 -11.75
N GLY A 64 7.03 9.71 -11.37
CA GLY A 64 7.31 11.04 -10.81
C GLY A 64 6.80 11.29 -9.38
N VAL A 65 6.06 10.36 -8.79
CA VAL A 65 5.60 10.44 -7.40
C VAL A 65 6.63 9.86 -6.44
N LEU A 66 7.23 8.74 -6.81
CA LEU A 66 8.14 7.96 -5.99
C LEU A 66 9.59 8.05 -6.46
N HIS A 67 10.53 7.69 -5.56
CA HIS A 67 11.89 7.40 -5.99
C HIS A 67 11.92 6.07 -6.73
N HIS A 68 12.72 6.01 -7.80
CA HIS A 68 13.13 4.73 -8.35
C HIS A 68 14.13 4.09 -7.38
N THR A 69 13.82 2.92 -6.85
CA THR A 69 14.75 2.15 -6.00
C THR A 69 15.35 1.03 -6.84
N GLU A 70 16.66 0.91 -6.80
CA GLU A 70 17.38 -0.11 -7.56
C GLU A 70 17.06 -1.52 -7.06
N LEU A 71 17.36 -2.49 -7.90
CA LEU A 71 17.26 -3.92 -7.62
C LEU A 71 18.65 -4.54 -7.76
N ASP A 72 19.38 -4.63 -6.65
CA ASP A 72 20.79 -5.01 -6.63
C ASP A 72 20.99 -6.50 -6.33
N LEU A 73 21.86 -7.16 -7.08
CA LEU A 73 22.27 -8.53 -6.82
C LEU A 73 23.14 -8.56 -5.53
N SER A 74 22.68 -9.28 -4.53
CA SER A 74 23.44 -9.51 -3.30
C SER A 74 24.34 -10.73 -3.44
N ALA A 75 25.65 -10.52 -3.55
CA ALA A 75 26.62 -11.61 -3.59
C ALA A 75 26.56 -12.47 -2.32
N THR A 76 26.44 -11.84 -1.15
CA THR A 76 26.37 -12.53 0.15
C THR A 76 25.16 -13.47 0.22
N PHE A 77 23.96 -12.95 -0.02
CA PHE A 77 22.73 -13.79 0.06
C PHE A 77 22.66 -14.80 -1.08
N SER A 78 23.22 -14.49 -2.24
CA SER A 78 23.29 -15.44 -3.34
C SER A 78 24.21 -16.63 -3.00
N ALA A 79 25.37 -16.36 -2.39
CA ALA A 79 26.27 -17.41 -1.91
C ALA A 79 25.64 -18.29 -0.81
N MET A 80 24.90 -17.68 0.13
CA MET A 80 24.20 -18.40 1.22
C MET A 80 23.08 -19.31 0.72
N THR A 81 22.44 -18.99 -0.38
CA THR A 81 21.22 -19.68 -0.84
C THR A 81 21.44 -20.55 -2.08
N GLY A 82 22.58 -20.43 -2.74
CA GLY A 82 22.87 -21.10 -4.01
C GLY A 82 22.02 -20.59 -5.19
N GLY A 83 21.43 -19.39 -5.09
CA GLY A 83 20.61 -18.78 -6.14
C GLY A 83 20.85 -17.28 -6.25
N ASN A 84 20.40 -16.65 -7.33
CA ASN A 84 20.50 -15.21 -7.50
C ASN A 84 19.48 -14.50 -6.60
N ILE A 85 19.94 -13.78 -5.60
CA ILE A 85 19.14 -12.98 -4.66
C ILE A 85 19.33 -11.50 -4.93
N TYR A 86 18.23 -10.84 -5.27
CA TYR A 86 18.20 -9.40 -5.50
C TYR A 86 17.54 -8.68 -4.32
N LEU A 87 18.12 -7.55 -3.93
CA LEU A 87 17.64 -6.69 -2.86
C LEU A 87 17.03 -5.42 -3.46
N LYS A 88 15.79 -5.12 -3.07
CA LYS A 88 15.13 -3.85 -3.38
C LYS A 88 15.08 -2.99 -2.12
N TYR A 89 15.86 -1.91 -2.12
CA TYR A 89 16.06 -1.06 -0.93
C TYR A 89 14.92 -0.07 -0.74
N GLU A 90 13.74 -0.53 -0.30
CA GLU A 90 12.59 0.34 -0.04
C GLU A 90 12.73 1.22 1.22
N ASN A 91 13.74 1.01 2.05
CA ASN A 91 14.15 1.95 3.09
C ASN A 91 14.71 3.27 2.52
N SER A 92 15.15 3.28 1.27
CA SER A 92 15.58 4.49 0.55
C SER A 92 14.42 5.24 -0.12
N GLN A 93 13.18 4.78 0.05
CA GLN A 93 12.00 5.46 -0.49
C GLN A 93 11.68 6.72 0.34
N LYS A 94 10.95 7.69 -0.24
CA LYS A 94 10.64 9.01 0.35
C LYS A 94 10.13 8.98 1.79
N THR A 95 9.36 7.95 2.17
CA THR A 95 8.88 7.75 3.55
C THR A 95 9.63 6.65 4.30
N GLY A 96 10.81 6.24 3.80
CA GLY A 96 11.64 5.19 4.40
C GLY A 96 11.01 3.79 4.32
N SER A 97 10.02 3.56 3.47
CA SER A 97 9.39 2.25 3.32
C SER A 97 8.59 2.11 2.02
N PHE A 98 8.31 0.85 1.64
CA PHE A 98 7.49 0.53 0.47
C PHE A 98 6.00 0.93 0.61
N LYS A 99 5.53 1.27 1.80
CA LYS A 99 4.10 1.57 2.06
C LYS A 99 3.58 2.74 1.25
N ILE A 100 4.43 3.68 0.93
CA ILE A 100 4.09 4.83 0.08
C ILE A 100 3.60 4.39 -1.32
N ARG A 101 4.07 3.26 -1.86
CA ARG A 101 3.63 2.74 -3.17
C ARG A 101 2.14 2.46 -3.18
N GLY A 102 1.67 1.63 -2.25
CA GLY A 102 0.26 1.28 -2.15
C GLY A 102 -0.63 2.47 -1.80
N ALA A 103 -0.19 3.32 -0.86
CA ALA A 103 -0.93 4.52 -0.47
C ALA A 103 -1.08 5.49 -1.65
N SER A 104 0.01 5.81 -2.35
CA SER A 104 -0.03 6.73 -3.49
C SER A 104 -0.85 6.16 -4.66
N ASN A 105 -0.72 4.86 -4.98
CA ASN A 105 -1.52 4.23 -6.03
C ASN A 105 -3.02 4.27 -5.69
N LYS A 106 -3.39 3.98 -4.44
CA LYS A 106 -4.80 4.02 -4.01
C LYS A 106 -5.38 5.43 -4.10
N ILE A 107 -4.67 6.42 -3.58
CA ILE A 107 -5.14 7.82 -3.59
C ILE A 107 -5.18 8.36 -5.02
N ALA A 108 -4.17 8.10 -5.85
CA ALA A 108 -4.20 8.47 -7.26
C ALA A 108 -5.40 7.87 -7.99
N ALA A 109 -5.70 6.59 -7.75
CA ALA A 109 -6.86 5.93 -8.34
C ALA A 109 -8.21 6.50 -7.85
N LEU A 110 -8.30 7.04 -6.62
CA LEU A 110 -9.48 7.75 -6.12
C LEU A 110 -9.65 9.08 -6.89
N VAL A 111 -8.56 9.83 -7.03
CA VAL A 111 -8.57 11.10 -7.77
C VAL A 111 -8.95 10.90 -9.23
N GLU A 112 -8.42 9.88 -9.90
CA GLU A 112 -8.78 9.52 -11.28
C GLU A 112 -10.28 9.24 -11.46
N ARG A 113 -10.95 8.75 -10.41
CA ARG A 113 -12.40 8.52 -10.42
C ARG A 113 -13.25 9.72 -9.98
N GLY A 114 -12.59 10.87 -9.70
CA GLY A 114 -13.26 12.05 -9.16
C GLY A 114 -13.64 11.94 -7.67
N GLU A 115 -13.15 10.94 -6.96
CA GLU A 115 -13.40 10.74 -5.53
C GLU A 115 -12.39 11.56 -4.71
N THR A 116 -12.63 12.88 -4.61
CA THR A 116 -11.74 13.84 -3.97
C THR A 116 -12.10 14.18 -2.51
N GLY A 117 -12.93 13.38 -1.87
CA GLY A 117 -13.29 13.51 -0.46
C GLY A 117 -12.09 13.24 0.47
N ALA A 118 -12.31 13.43 1.78
CA ALA A 118 -11.28 13.16 2.79
C ALA A 118 -10.98 11.66 2.91
N VAL A 119 -9.71 11.33 3.17
CA VAL A 119 -9.29 9.97 3.50
C VAL A 119 -9.03 9.80 4.99
N VAL A 120 -9.40 8.66 5.54
CA VAL A 120 -9.12 8.31 6.94
C VAL A 120 -8.29 7.03 6.98
N ALA A 121 -7.21 7.03 7.76
CA ALA A 121 -6.40 5.85 7.97
C ALA A 121 -6.08 5.67 9.46
N SER A 122 -6.03 4.43 9.91
CA SER A 122 -5.60 4.06 11.27
C SER A 122 -4.26 3.35 11.20
N SER A 123 -3.20 4.02 11.64
CA SER A 123 -1.83 3.47 11.65
C SER A 123 -0.90 4.35 12.46
N ALA A 124 0.01 3.74 13.22
CA ALA A 124 1.07 4.44 13.96
C ALA A 124 2.46 4.31 13.29
N GLY A 125 2.52 3.92 12.04
CA GLY A 125 3.79 3.59 11.40
C GLY A 125 3.89 4.01 9.93
N ASN A 126 4.61 3.22 9.17
CA ASN A 126 4.94 3.51 7.77
C ASN A 126 3.73 3.69 6.85
N HIS A 127 2.59 3.05 7.18
CA HIS A 127 1.36 3.25 6.41
C HIS A 127 0.77 4.65 6.64
N ALA A 128 0.77 5.14 7.89
CA ALA A 128 0.36 6.51 8.23
C ALA A 128 1.13 7.55 7.40
N GLN A 129 2.46 7.43 7.40
CA GLN A 129 3.34 8.30 6.62
C GLN A 129 3.07 8.21 5.12
N GLY A 130 2.84 7.01 4.60
CA GLY A 130 2.50 6.79 3.19
C GLY A 130 1.19 7.46 2.79
N VAL A 131 0.15 7.35 3.64
CA VAL A 131 -1.15 7.99 3.39
C VAL A 131 -1.05 9.50 3.49
N ALA A 132 -0.40 10.04 4.54
CA ALA A 132 -0.22 11.48 4.72
C ALA A 132 0.54 12.10 3.54
N TYR A 133 1.65 11.48 3.12
CA TYR A 133 2.43 11.92 1.97
C TYR A 133 1.58 11.94 0.68
N ALA A 134 0.86 10.84 0.42
CA ALA A 134 0.07 10.72 -0.79
C ALA A 134 -1.11 11.70 -0.80
N ALA A 135 -1.82 11.84 0.32
CA ALA A 135 -2.92 12.78 0.45
C ALA A 135 -2.45 14.23 0.23
N HIS A 136 -1.35 14.64 0.85
CA HIS A 136 -0.73 15.94 0.63
C HIS A 136 -0.36 16.16 -0.84
N ARG A 137 0.28 15.17 -1.47
CA ARG A 137 0.72 15.22 -2.88
C ARG A 137 -0.43 15.41 -3.86
N PHE A 138 -1.58 14.80 -3.57
CA PHE A 138 -2.79 14.85 -4.42
C PHE A 138 -3.83 15.88 -3.96
N GLY A 139 -3.52 16.71 -2.95
CA GLY A 139 -4.40 17.77 -2.45
C GLY A 139 -5.68 17.26 -1.77
N ILE A 140 -5.65 16.05 -1.20
CA ILE A 140 -6.79 15.44 -0.51
C ILE A 140 -6.63 15.60 1.01
N PRO A 141 -7.66 16.07 1.76
CA PRO A 141 -7.62 16.07 3.21
C PRO A 141 -7.45 14.65 3.77
N ALA A 142 -6.57 14.50 4.76
CA ALA A 142 -6.33 13.21 5.40
C ALA A 142 -6.43 13.32 6.92
N THR A 143 -7.09 12.34 7.54
CA THR A 143 -7.12 12.15 8.99
C THR A 143 -6.43 10.85 9.35
N ILE A 144 -5.37 10.93 10.14
CA ILE A 144 -4.63 9.75 10.60
C ILE A 144 -4.95 9.49 12.09
N VAL A 145 -5.52 8.34 12.36
CA VAL A 145 -5.81 7.89 13.73
C VAL A 145 -4.65 7.06 14.25
N MET A 146 -4.08 7.48 15.38
CA MET A 146 -2.95 6.80 16.03
C MET A 146 -3.27 6.53 17.52
N PRO A 147 -2.71 5.47 18.12
CA PRO A 147 -2.76 5.31 19.56
C PRO A 147 -1.92 6.41 20.24
N LYS A 148 -2.28 6.81 21.47
CA LYS A 148 -1.52 7.81 22.25
C LYS A 148 -0.05 7.40 22.49
N THR A 149 0.22 6.11 22.45
CA THR A 149 1.57 5.51 22.60
C THR A 149 2.36 5.46 21.30
N ALA A 150 1.87 6.05 20.22
CA ALA A 150 2.61 6.08 18.96
C ALA A 150 3.97 6.76 19.13
N PRO A 151 5.05 6.28 18.48
CA PRO A 151 6.35 6.91 18.57
C PRO A 151 6.29 8.37 18.07
N ILE A 152 6.80 9.30 18.86
CA ILE A 152 6.76 10.74 18.57
C ILE A 152 7.37 11.06 17.21
N ALA A 153 8.46 10.40 16.85
CA ALA A 153 9.10 10.57 15.53
C ALA A 153 8.17 10.21 14.37
N LYS A 154 7.35 9.15 14.54
CA LYS A 154 6.36 8.74 13.52
C LYS A 154 5.19 9.71 13.45
N ALA A 155 4.70 10.18 14.59
CA ALA A 155 3.62 11.16 14.63
C ALA A 155 4.03 12.50 14.00
N LYS A 156 5.27 12.97 14.25
CA LYS A 156 5.79 14.21 13.65
C LYS A 156 6.04 14.10 12.13
N ALA A 157 6.32 12.91 11.63
CA ALA A 157 6.58 12.66 10.22
C ALA A 157 5.31 12.32 9.41
N THR A 158 4.14 12.38 10.07
CA THR A 158 2.83 12.14 9.46
C THR A 158 2.02 13.41 9.36
#